data_ea0729f50fb296bdf7aeefa25e6623ee
#
_entry.id   ea0729f50fb296bdf7aeefa25e6623ee
#
_cell.length_a   1.000
_cell.length_b   1.000
_cell.length_c   1.000
_cell.angle_alpha   90.00
_cell.angle_beta   90.00
_cell.angle_gamma   90.00
#
_symmetry.space_group_name_H-M   'P 1'
#
loop_
_entity.id
_entity.type
_entity.pdbx_description
1 polymer ?
#
loop_
_entity_poly.entity_id
_entity_poly.type
_entity_poly.pdbx_seq_one_letter_code
_entity_poly.pdbx_strand_id
1 'polypeptide(L)'
;MKAAVFSQPNLPINIQEIEIEEPRSREVMVKVSHCGICHSDLSMLDLGGAGQLPVILGHEAAGIIEEVGRDVTSVAPGDNVMLTPLAFCGQCYWCSRAEPTACVEAQSFTSGLRPDGTSPFSHQGQCVHRGLGVAGFSEKTIVPESAVVKLDHDTPLDIAC
;
A
#
# COMPACT_ATOMS: atom_id res chain seq x y z
N MET A 1 -14.67 2.29 4.16
CA MET A 1 -14.20 2.93 2.92
C MET A 1 -14.47 2.05 1.71
N LYS A 2 -14.52 2.63 0.50
CA LYS A 2 -14.67 1.86 -0.73
C LYS A 2 -13.31 1.45 -1.30
N ALA A 3 -13.26 0.22 -1.84
CA ALA A 3 -12.10 -0.30 -2.55
C ALA A 3 -12.52 -1.22 -3.70
N ALA A 4 -11.69 -1.31 -4.73
CA ALA A 4 -11.85 -2.25 -5.83
C ALA A 4 -11.16 -3.58 -5.44
N VAL A 5 -11.96 -4.59 -5.10
CA VAL A 5 -11.49 -5.86 -4.54
C VAL A 5 -11.54 -6.96 -5.58
N PHE A 6 -10.42 -7.65 -5.77
CA PHE A 6 -10.33 -8.89 -6.50
C PHE A 6 -10.45 -10.06 -5.55
N SER A 7 -11.59 -10.75 -5.56
CA SER A 7 -11.92 -11.79 -4.59
C SER A 7 -11.73 -13.21 -5.11
N GLN A 8 -11.88 -13.43 -6.43
CA GLN A 8 -11.78 -14.76 -7.03
C GLN A 8 -11.30 -14.68 -8.49
N PRO A 9 -10.50 -15.65 -8.96
CA PRO A 9 -10.12 -15.75 -10.36
C PRO A 9 -11.36 -15.86 -11.27
N ASN A 10 -11.26 -15.28 -12.47
CA ASN A 10 -12.32 -15.26 -13.48
C ASN A 10 -13.60 -14.49 -13.10
N LEU A 11 -13.60 -13.77 -11.98
CA LEU A 11 -14.66 -12.82 -11.64
C LEU A 11 -14.16 -11.39 -11.83
N PRO A 12 -15.08 -10.45 -12.15
CA PRO A 12 -14.70 -9.04 -12.23
C PRO A 12 -14.29 -8.51 -10.85
N ILE A 13 -13.42 -7.50 -10.86
CA ILE A 13 -13.16 -6.68 -9.68
C ILE A 13 -14.45 -5.95 -9.29
N ASN A 14 -14.77 -5.96 -8.01
CA ASN A 14 -15.97 -5.31 -7.48
C ASN A 14 -15.61 -4.22 -6.47
N ILE A 15 -16.38 -3.13 -6.50
CA ILE A 15 -16.31 -2.11 -5.46
C ILE A 15 -17.01 -2.64 -4.21
N GLN A 16 -16.27 -2.72 -3.10
CA GLN A 16 -16.75 -3.21 -1.81
C GLN A 16 -16.47 -2.20 -0.70
N GLU A 17 -17.29 -2.23 0.34
CA GLU A 17 -17.02 -1.51 1.59
C GLU A 17 -16.02 -2.32 2.41
N ILE A 18 -14.86 -1.72 2.72
CA ILE A 18 -13.76 -2.34 3.45
C ILE A 18 -13.57 -1.61 4.78
N GLU A 19 -13.36 -2.38 5.83
CA GLU A 19 -12.91 -1.87 7.13
C GLU A 19 -11.41 -1.60 7.04
N ILE A 20 -10.97 -0.47 7.62
CA ILE A 20 -9.57 -0.07 7.70
C ILE A 20 -9.22 0.23 9.15
N GLU A 21 -8.07 -0.27 9.62
CA GLU A 21 -7.54 0.01 10.96
C GLU A 21 -6.95 1.44 11.04
N GLU A 22 -6.57 1.85 12.24
CA GLU A 22 -5.68 3.00 12.44
C GLU A 22 -4.23 2.62 12.08
N PRO A 23 -3.40 3.58 11.60
CA PRO A 23 -1.99 3.31 11.31
C PRO A 23 -1.23 2.96 12.60
N ARG A 24 -0.46 1.85 12.56
CA ARG A 24 0.41 1.43 13.67
C ARG A 24 1.70 2.25 13.66
N SER A 25 2.58 1.99 14.64
CA SER A 25 3.93 2.57 14.69
C SER A 25 4.62 2.46 13.34
N ARG A 26 5.17 3.59 12.83
CA ARG A 26 5.85 3.73 11.53
C ARG A 26 4.99 3.39 10.30
N GLU A 27 3.67 3.39 10.43
CA GLU A 27 2.74 3.34 9.31
C GLU A 27 2.08 4.72 9.09
N VAL A 28 1.64 4.95 7.88
CA VAL A 28 0.89 6.16 7.50
C VAL A 28 -0.39 5.77 6.79
N MET A 29 -1.45 6.51 7.05
CA MET A 29 -2.70 6.45 6.29
C MET A 29 -2.67 7.52 5.20
N VAL A 30 -2.85 7.10 3.96
CA VAL A 30 -2.87 7.97 2.79
C VAL A 30 -4.27 7.98 2.21
N LYS A 31 -4.87 9.16 2.08
CA LYS A 31 -6.04 9.37 1.25
C LYS A 31 -5.60 9.40 -0.21
N VAL A 32 -5.93 8.34 -0.95
CA VAL A 32 -5.53 8.19 -2.34
C VAL A 32 -6.28 9.19 -3.21
N SER A 33 -5.54 9.94 -4.01
CA SER A 33 -6.08 10.90 -4.97
C SER A 33 -6.16 10.30 -6.36
N HIS A 34 -5.07 9.70 -6.83
CA HIS A 34 -4.94 9.07 -8.14
C HIS A 34 -4.13 7.77 -8.02
N CYS A 35 -4.45 6.82 -8.90
CA CYS A 35 -3.69 5.59 -9.02
C CYS A 35 -3.67 5.14 -10.48
N GLY A 36 -2.48 4.93 -11.03
CA GLY A 36 -2.26 4.37 -12.35
C GLY A 36 -2.63 2.88 -12.39
N ILE A 37 -2.89 2.37 -13.60
CA ILE A 37 -3.09 0.95 -13.87
C ILE A 37 -1.85 0.42 -14.60
N CYS A 38 -1.12 -0.46 -13.94
CA CYS A 38 0.08 -1.09 -14.47
C CYS A 38 -0.26 -2.45 -15.11
N HIS A 39 0.58 -2.89 -16.04
CA HIS A 39 0.48 -4.23 -16.60
C HIS A 39 0.66 -5.32 -15.52
N SER A 40 1.39 -5.04 -14.45
CA SER A 40 1.53 -5.97 -13.32
C SER A 40 0.23 -6.19 -12.54
N ASP A 41 -0.69 -5.22 -12.51
CA ASP A 41 -2.03 -5.44 -11.96
C ASP A 41 -2.81 -6.47 -12.80
N LEU A 42 -2.71 -6.39 -14.14
CA LEU A 42 -3.30 -7.37 -15.05
C LEU A 42 -2.67 -8.75 -14.86
N SER A 43 -1.33 -8.81 -14.74
CA SER A 43 -0.63 -10.07 -14.47
C SER A 43 -1.06 -10.70 -13.14
N MET A 44 -1.33 -9.90 -12.11
CA MET A 44 -1.87 -10.42 -10.84
C MET A 44 -3.28 -11.02 -11.02
N LEU A 45 -4.13 -10.43 -11.87
CA LEU A 45 -5.45 -11.00 -12.20
C LEU A 45 -5.30 -12.33 -12.94
N ASP A 46 -4.42 -12.38 -13.95
CA ASP A 46 -4.16 -13.59 -14.75
C ASP A 46 -3.58 -14.74 -13.89
N LEU A 47 -2.75 -14.40 -12.90
CA LEU A 47 -2.20 -15.35 -11.92
C LEU A 47 -3.19 -15.70 -10.79
N GLY A 48 -4.44 -15.25 -10.87
CA GLY A 48 -5.45 -15.52 -9.85
C GLY A 48 -5.12 -14.92 -8.49
N GLY A 49 -4.54 -13.71 -8.48
CA GLY A 49 -4.15 -13.02 -7.25
C GLY A 49 -2.87 -13.54 -6.61
N ALA A 50 -2.15 -14.45 -7.27
CA ALA A 50 -0.89 -15.04 -6.78
C ALA A 50 -0.96 -15.57 -5.32
N GLY A 51 -2.13 -16.08 -4.91
CA GLY A 51 -2.37 -16.60 -3.55
C GLY A 51 -2.71 -15.55 -2.49
N GLN A 52 -2.94 -14.29 -2.90
CA GLN A 52 -3.26 -13.17 -2.00
C GLN A 52 -4.73 -12.75 -2.10
N LEU A 53 -5.65 -13.69 -2.19
CA LEU A 53 -7.09 -13.37 -2.29
C LEU A 53 -7.79 -13.38 -0.93
N PRO A 54 -8.72 -12.45 -0.69
CA PRO A 54 -9.07 -11.28 -1.51
C PRO A 54 -7.98 -10.20 -1.46
N VAL A 55 -7.81 -9.40 -2.54
CA VAL A 55 -6.76 -8.39 -2.65
C VAL A 55 -7.26 -7.08 -3.27
N ILE A 56 -6.74 -5.96 -2.79
CA ILE A 56 -6.88 -4.64 -3.41
C ILE A 56 -5.58 -4.37 -4.17
N LEU A 57 -5.67 -4.20 -5.50
CA LEU A 57 -4.52 -3.92 -6.37
C LEU A 57 -4.21 -2.41 -6.45
N GLY A 58 -3.36 -2.03 -7.40
CA GLY A 58 -2.91 -0.66 -7.61
C GLY A 58 -1.67 -0.34 -6.76
N HIS A 59 -0.58 0.00 -7.44
CA HIS A 59 0.71 0.28 -6.78
C HIS A 59 1.40 1.52 -7.34
N GLU A 60 0.78 2.19 -8.30
CA GLU A 60 1.18 3.48 -8.86
C GLU A 60 0.24 4.55 -8.30
N ALA A 61 0.36 4.90 -7.03
CA ALA A 61 -0.59 5.76 -6.35
C ALA A 61 0.06 7.02 -5.80
N ALA A 62 -0.70 8.12 -5.83
CA ALA A 62 -0.37 9.37 -5.16
C ALA A 62 -1.57 9.87 -4.34
N GLY A 63 -1.30 10.59 -3.26
CA GLY A 63 -2.34 11.05 -2.36
C GLY A 63 -1.83 12.02 -1.31
N ILE A 64 -2.61 12.16 -0.26
CA ILE A 64 -2.34 13.08 0.84
C ILE A 64 -2.29 12.27 2.13
N ILE A 65 -1.29 12.51 2.97
CA ILE A 65 -1.23 11.91 4.31
C ILE A 65 -2.44 12.40 5.12
N GLU A 66 -3.24 11.46 5.60
CA GLU A 66 -4.40 11.75 6.46
C GLU A 66 -4.04 11.55 7.94
N GLU A 67 -3.36 10.44 8.25
CA GLU A 67 -2.94 10.11 9.61
C GLU A 67 -1.55 9.49 9.60
N VAL A 68 -0.83 9.65 10.70
CA VAL A 68 0.48 9.04 10.91
C VAL A 68 0.49 8.25 12.21
N GLY A 69 1.08 7.06 12.15
CA GLY A 69 1.32 6.26 13.34
C GLY A 69 2.41 6.86 14.21
N ARG A 70 2.50 6.35 15.44
CA ARG A 70 3.60 6.73 16.33
C ARG A 70 4.94 6.39 15.69
N ASP A 71 5.95 7.21 15.94
CA ASP A 71 7.33 7.07 15.45
C ASP A 71 7.52 7.36 13.94
N VAL A 72 6.51 7.86 13.23
CA VAL A 72 6.67 8.43 11.89
C VAL A 72 7.34 9.80 12.01
N THR A 73 8.36 10.03 11.19
CA THR A 73 9.18 11.27 11.25
C THR A 73 9.40 11.95 9.91
N SER A 74 9.19 11.24 8.79
CA SER A 74 9.49 11.76 7.44
C SER A 74 8.35 12.57 6.82
N VAL A 75 7.11 12.36 7.27
CA VAL A 75 5.90 13.00 6.74
C VAL A 75 4.93 13.36 7.86
N ALA A 76 3.99 14.26 7.56
CA ALA A 76 2.94 14.72 8.47
C ALA A 76 1.58 14.79 7.75
N PRO A 77 0.45 14.79 8.49
CA PRO A 77 -0.86 15.01 7.90
C PRO A 77 -0.90 16.28 7.03
N GLY A 78 -1.46 16.16 5.84
CA GLY A 78 -1.53 17.21 4.82
C GLY A 78 -0.39 17.19 3.80
N ASP A 79 0.66 16.39 3.98
CA ASP A 79 1.73 16.25 3.00
C ASP A 79 1.25 15.50 1.74
N ASN A 80 1.62 16.02 0.56
CA ASN A 80 1.49 15.30 -0.70
C ASN A 80 2.55 14.20 -0.81
N VAL A 81 2.14 13.02 -1.22
CA VAL A 81 3.05 11.86 -1.35
C VAL A 81 2.75 11.04 -2.59
N MET A 82 3.77 10.39 -3.12
CA MET A 82 3.63 9.23 -3.99
C MET A 82 3.98 7.96 -3.22
N LEU A 83 3.42 6.83 -3.64
CA LEU A 83 3.62 5.53 -3.01
C LEU A 83 4.54 4.65 -3.86
N THR A 84 5.31 3.80 -3.18
CA THR A 84 6.18 2.82 -3.83
C THR A 84 5.97 1.43 -3.25
N PRO A 85 5.98 0.36 -4.07
CA PRO A 85 5.93 -1.02 -3.58
C PRO A 85 7.25 -1.47 -2.94
N LEU A 86 8.29 -0.64 -2.95
CA LEU A 86 9.63 -0.97 -2.46
C LEU A 86 9.84 -0.54 -1.00
N ALA A 87 8.94 -0.94 -0.11
CA ALA A 87 9.11 -0.69 1.33
C ALA A 87 10.31 -1.46 1.91
N PHE A 88 10.94 -0.88 2.94
CA PHE A 88 12.08 -1.47 3.62
C PHE A 88 12.04 -1.18 5.13
N CYS A 89 12.71 -2.02 5.94
CA CYS A 89 12.65 -1.90 7.40
C CYS A 89 13.55 -0.80 8.00
N GLY A 90 14.54 -0.31 7.26
CA GLY A 90 15.45 0.74 7.69
C GLY A 90 16.56 0.33 8.69
N GLN A 91 16.53 -0.90 9.23
CA GLN A 91 17.41 -1.30 10.34
C GLN A 91 18.21 -2.60 10.13
N CYS A 92 17.89 -3.40 9.10
CA CYS A 92 18.62 -4.63 8.84
C CYS A 92 20.01 -4.34 8.27
N TYR A 93 20.84 -5.38 8.17
CA TYR A 93 22.21 -5.29 7.65
C TYR A 93 22.31 -4.54 6.32
N TRP A 94 21.39 -4.79 5.39
CA TRP A 94 21.36 -4.16 4.07
C TRP A 94 20.90 -2.70 4.14
N CYS A 95 19.85 -2.43 4.88
CA CYS A 95 19.35 -1.07 5.04
C CYS A 95 20.38 -0.14 5.69
N SER A 96 21.11 -0.63 6.70
CA SER A 96 22.17 0.15 7.37
C SER A 96 23.39 0.46 6.49
N ARG A 97 23.49 -0.22 5.34
CA ARG A 97 24.53 0.01 4.31
C ARG A 97 24.04 0.79 3.10
N ALA A 98 22.85 1.40 3.19
CA ALA A 98 22.19 2.10 2.10
C ALA A 98 21.86 1.19 0.88
N GLU A 99 21.57 -0.08 1.13
CA GLU A 99 21.13 -1.08 0.15
C GLU A 99 19.71 -1.57 0.44
N PRO A 100 18.68 -0.69 0.53
CA PRO A 100 17.33 -1.05 0.96
C PRO A 100 16.62 -2.03 0.01
N THR A 101 17.01 -2.13 -1.24
CA THR A 101 16.48 -3.10 -2.21
C THR A 101 16.79 -4.55 -1.82
N ALA A 102 17.82 -4.78 -1.01
CA ALA A 102 18.17 -6.08 -0.44
C ALA A 102 17.61 -6.30 0.98
N CYS A 103 16.65 -5.47 1.40
CA CYS A 103 16.05 -5.55 2.73
C CYS A 103 15.47 -6.95 2.99
N VAL A 104 15.79 -7.54 4.14
CA VAL A 104 15.30 -8.88 4.51
C VAL A 104 13.78 -8.93 4.73
N GLU A 105 13.15 -7.78 5.05
CA GLU A 105 11.70 -7.67 5.23
C GLU A 105 10.95 -7.27 3.94
N ALA A 106 11.66 -7.02 2.84
CA ALA A 106 11.02 -6.56 1.60
C ALA A 106 9.93 -7.52 1.10
N GLN A 107 10.14 -8.83 1.24
CA GLN A 107 9.15 -9.83 0.85
C GLN A 107 7.88 -9.76 1.71
N SER A 108 7.99 -9.49 3.02
CA SER A 108 6.82 -9.31 3.89
C SER A 108 5.98 -8.13 3.43
N PHE A 109 6.61 -7.00 3.11
CA PHE A 109 5.88 -5.82 2.63
C PHE A 109 5.16 -6.07 1.30
N THR A 110 5.80 -6.75 0.35
CA THR A 110 5.21 -7.07 -0.97
C THR A 110 4.19 -8.20 -0.93
N SER A 111 4.17 -9.03 0.13
CA SER A 111 3.16 -10.07 0.33
C SER A 111 1.76 -9.53 0.58
N GLY A 112 1.62 -8.22 0.78
CA GLY A 112 0.36 -7.57 1.08
C GLY A 112 -0.05 -7.62 2.55
N LEU A 113 0.80 -8.20 3.40
CA LEU A 113 0.60 -8.27 4.85
C LEU A 113 1.66 -7.45 5.59
N ARG A 114 1.42 -7.19 6.86
CA ARG A 114 2.42 -6.70 7.80
C ARG A 114 3.41 -7.83 8.16
N PRO A 115 4.57 -7.52 8.72
CA PRO A 115 5.53 -8.55 9.15
C PRO A 115 4.98 -9.56 10.17
N ASP A 116 3.95 -9.19 10.92
CA ASP A 116 3.25 -10.07 11.87
C ASP A 116 2.16 -10.94 11.22
N GLY A 117 2.01 -10.89 9.90
CA GLY A 117 1.02 -11.65 9.14
C GLY A 117 -0.39 -11.04 9.13
N THR A 118 -0.58 -9.84 9.71
CA THR A 118 -1.89 -9.15 9.68
C THR A 118 -2.01 -8.21 8.48
N SER A 119 -3.25 -7.82 8.17
CA SER A 119 -3.54 -6.76 7.20
C SER A 119 -4.21 -5.58 7.89
N PRO A 120 -4.00 -4.34 7.44
CA PRO A 120 -4.80 -3.21 7.90
C PRO A 120 -6.23 -3.20 7.34
N PHE A 121 -6.57 -4.13 6.44
CA PHE A 121 -7.85 -4.20 5.78
C PHE A 121 -8.59 -5.48 6.12
N SER A 122 -9.91 -5.35 6.32
CA SER A 122 -10.80 -6.50 6.44
C SER A 122 -12.12 -6.25 5.73
N HIS A 123 -12.79 -7.33 5.35
CA HIS A 123 -14.15 -7.34 4.84
C HIS A 123 -14.93 -8.47 5.51
N GLN A 124 -15.96 -8.12 6.27
CA GLN A 124 -16.77 -9.08 7.02
C GLN A 124 -15.91 -10.03 7.90
N GLY A 125 -14.87 -9.51 8.52
CA GLY A 125 -13.93 -10.25 9.35
C GLY A 125 -12.89 -11.09 8.59
N GLN A 126 -12.89 -11.06 7.26
CA GLN A 126 -11.84 -11.69 6.44
C GLN A 126 -10.71 -10.69 6.16
N CYS A 127 -9.48 -11.16 6.24
CA CYS A 127 -8.30 -10.40 5.83
C CYS A 127 -8.36 -10.07 4.34
N VAL A 128 -8.06 -8.81 3.98
CA VAL A 128 -7.91 -8.35 2.60
C VAL A 128 -6.47 -7.90 2.39
N HIS A 129 -5.79 -8.46 1.39
CA HIS A 129 -4.38 -8.18 1.12
C HIS A 129 -4.18 -6.82 0.43
N ARG A 130 -3.04 -6.20 0.67
CA ARG A 130 -2.55 -5.02 -0.08
C ARG A 130 -1.78 -5.50 -1.30
N GLY A 131 -2.34 -5.41 -2.48
CA GLY A 131 -1.66 -5.78 -3.71
C GLY A 131 -0.34 -5.03 -3.86
N LEU A 132 0.77 -5.76 -4.02
CA LEU A 132 2.15 -5.24 -4.07
C LEU A 132 2.50 -4.32 -2.88
N GLY A 133 1.85 -4.51 -1.74
CA GLY A 133 2.10 -3.74 -0.51
C GLY A 133 1.49 -2.34 -0.47
N VAL A 134 0.75 -1.91 -1.49
CA VAL A 134 0.21 -0.54 -1.63
C VAL A 134 -1.31 -0.47 -1.52
N ALA A 135 -2.07 -1.24 -2.32
CA ALA A 135 -3.54 -1.21 -2.38
C ALA A 135 -4.11 0.15 -2.83
N GLY A 136 -3.58 0.70 -3.93
CA GLY A 136 -3.94 2.04 -4.43
C GLY A 136 -5.35 2.15 -5.02
N PHE A 137 -6.00 1.03 -5.40
CA PHE A 137 -7.39 1.06 -5.89
C PHE A 137 -8.41 1.10 -4.75
N SER A 138 -8.18 1.99 -3.79
CA SER A 138 -9.04 2.26 -2.64
C SER A 138 -9.08 3.75 -2.32
N GLU A 139 -10.08 4.19 -1.56
CA GLU A 139 -10.17 5.59 -1.11
C GLU A 139 -9.03 5.96 -0.15
N LYS A 140 -8.57 4.99 0.64
CA LYS A 140 -7.46 5.16 1.58
C LYS A 140 -6.62 3.90 1.64
N THR A 141 -5.34 4.06 1.92
CA THR A 141 -4.44 2.94 2.19
C THR A 141 -3.57 3.19 3.41
N ILE A 142 -3.09 2.10 4.03
CA ILE A 142 -2.07 2.14 5.09
C ILE A 142 -0.83 1.43 4.60
N VAL A 143 0.28 2.15 4.63
CA VAL A 143 1.59 1.66 4.18
C VAL A 143 2.67 1.99 5.21
N PRO A 144 3.81 1.27 5.22
CA PRO A 144 4.96 1.69 6.01
C PRO A 144 5.46 3.08 5.60
N GLU A 145 6.00 3.85 6.53
CA GLU A 145 6.63 5.16 6.27
C GLU A 145 7.67 5.10 5.13
N SER A 146 8.40 4.00 5.01
CA SER A 146 9.39 3.80 3.94
C SER A 146 8.79 3.58 2.55
N ALA A 147 7.48 3.37 2.44
CA ALA A 147 6.77 3.23 1.18
C ALA A 147 6.22 4.56 0.65
N VAL A 148 6.47 5.68 1.31
CA VAL A 148 6.04 7.00 0.84
C VAL A 148 7.23 7.88 0.49
N VAL A 149 7.06 8.65 -0.59
CA VAL A 149 7.98 9.70 -1.00
C VAL A 149 7.23 11.02 -0.93
N LYS A 150 7.71 11.93 -0.07
CA LYS A 150 7.14 13.28 0.05
C LYS A 150 7.36 14.07 -1.23
N LEU A 151 6.32 14.74 -1.69
CA LEU A 151 6.32 15.59 -2.87
C LEU A 151 6.26 17.06 -2.45
N ASP A 152 6.70 17.94 -3.34
CA ASP A 152 6.43 19.36 -3.19
C ASP A 152 4.92 19.62 -3.25
N HIS A 153 4.46 20.61 -2.48
CA HIS A 153 3.02 20.88 -2.29
C HIS A 153 2.28 21.21 -3.60
N ASP A 154 2.96 21.75 -4.58
CA ASP A 154 2.43 22.14 -5.89
C ASP A 154 2.55 21.04 -6.95
N THR A 155 3.10 19.86 -6.60
CA THR A 155 3.20 18.73 -7.53
C THR A 155 1.80 18.17 -7.83
N PRO A 156 1.37 18.13 -9.11
CA PRO A 156 0.09 17.53 -9.48
C PRO A 156 0.08 16.03 -9.19
N LEU A 157 -0.88 15.58 -8.37
CA LEU A 157 -0.94 14.19 -7.92
C LEU A 157 -1.36 13.19 -9.03
N ASP A 158 -2.02 13.66 -10.07
CA ASP A 158 -2.37 12.89 -11.26
C ASP A 158 -1.18 12.62 -12.20
N ILE A 159 -0.09 13.38 -12.02
CA ILE A 159 1.17 13.17 -12.75
C ILE A 159 2.17 12.39 -11.90
N ALA A 160 2.04 12.48 -10.57
CA ALA A 160 2.95 11.85 -9.62
C ALA A 160 2.64 10.36 -9.36
N CYS A 161 1.46 9.87 -9.78
CA CYS A 161 1.08 8.47 -9.62
C CYS A 161 1.58 7.55 -10.74
#